data_6ec70c587bea31e751e114b297d0c5ba
#
_entry.id   6ec70c587bea31e751e114b297d0c5ba
#
_cell.length_a   1.000
_cell.length_b   1.000
_cell.length_c   1.000
_cell.angle_alpha   90.00
_cell.angle_beta   90.00
_cell.angle_gamma   90.00
#
_symmetry.space_group_name_H-M   'P 1'
#
loop_
_entity.id
_entity.type
_entity.pdbx_description
1 polymer ?
#
loop_
_entity_poly.entity_id
_entity_poly.type
_entity_poly.pdbx_seq_one_letter_code
_entity_poly.pdbx_strand_id
1 'polypeptide(L)'
;MSIKRMKICVNCLKWQEFSDIIQYDKAKTEKIVMNYTFSKKIADLKPSAIREILKAPATADTISFAAGNPAPESFPVADMARISADIYENASAKALQYGATDGYFPLREAIAKRQKAIFNIGRSVADGDGFNDETIVVSGGQQGIELACKVFCNEGDAVICENPTFIGALNAFRSNGAVVAGVTLEEDGMNIEELESVIKSTPNAKLIYVIPTFHNPCGITTSYEKRVKIYELAKKYGLMILEDNPYGELRFAGEDIPTIKSMDEEGIVIYCSTFSKILSAGMRVGFVIAPEEVTSKMVVSKQTSDVHTNLFFQMLCYRYMTECDLDGHIRDIQEIYRHKCSLMLECLDRELPRSVKFTRPEGGLFIWGTLPDTVDATEFIRKATERNVRVVPGSAFNCDTGAPSNSFRLNYSTPSDEQIVTGIRVLGQLAREMGL
;
A
#
# COMPACT_ATOMS: atom_id res chain seq x y z
N MET A 1 -64.18 -1.46 -26.15
CA MET A 1 -64.71 -0.36 -25.29
C MET A 1 -63.60 0.62 -25.00
N SER A 2 -63.87 1.89 -25.28
CA SER A 2 -63.00 3.03 -25.49
C SER A 2 -62.24 3.49 -24.25
N ILE A 3 -60.93 3.70 -24.36
CA ILE A 3 -60.09 4.40 -23.36
C ILE A 3 -60.15 5.89 -23.68
N LYS A 4 -60.84 6.67 -22.85
CA LYS A 4 -60.87 8.13 -22.93
C LYS A 4 -59.51 8.71 -22.56
N ARG A 5 -58.87 9.38 -23.51
CA ARG A 5 -57.72 10.28 -23.29
C ARG A 5 -58.16 11.48 -22.47
N MET A 6 -57.63 11.63 -21.28
CA MET A 6 -57.74 12.87 -20.50
C MET A 6 -56.64 13.83 -20.96
N LYS A 7 -57.00 14.88 -21.65
CA LYS A 7 -56.14 16.02 -22.01
C LYS A 7 -55.95 16.87 -20.74
N ILE A 8 -54.74 16.89 -20.20
CA ILE A 8 -54.33 17.88 -19.20
C ILE A 8 -54.00 19.17 -19.97
N CYS A 9 -54.79 20.20 -19.73
CA CYS A 9 -54.56 21.54 -20.25
C CYS A 9 -53.43 22.19 -19.46
N VAL A 10 -52.23 22.30 -20.05
CA VAL A 10 -51.13 23.08 -19.48
C VAL A 10 -51.37 24.53 -19.81
N ASN A 11 -51.93 25.28 -18.86
CA ASN A 11 -52.00 26.75 -18.94
C ASN A 11 -50.59 27.31 -18.95
N CYS A 12 -50.24 27.96 -20.04
CA CYS A 12 -49.05 28.79 -20.17
C CYS A 12 -49.08 29.93 -19.14
N LEU A 13 -48.49 29.74 -18.03
CA LEU A 13 -48.04 30.82 -17.18
C LEU A 13 -46.77 31.42 -17.83
N LYS A 14 -46.87 32.71 -18.13
CA LYS A 14 -45.88 33.49 -18.86
C LYS A 14 -44.54 33.42 -18.17
N TRP A 15 -43.52 32.91 -18.84
CA TRP A 15 -42.13 32.88 -18.41
C TRP A 15 -41.56 34.26 -18.03
N GLN A 16 -42.23 35.33 -18.34
CA GLN A 16 -41.84 36.70 -18.05
C GLN A 16 -42.09 37.12 -16.59
N GLU A 17 -43.06 36.52 -15.90
CA GLU A 17 -43.31 36.81 -14.48
C GLU A 17 -42.38 36.02 -13.55
N PHE A 18 -41.75 34.93 -14.04
CA PHE A 18 -40.73 34.19 -13.29
C PHE A 18 -39.33 34.81 -13.39
N SER A 19 -39.06 35.61 -14.43
CA SER A 19 -37.78 36.31 -14.56
C SER A 19 -37.64 37.50 -13.62
N ASP A 20 -38.77 38.12 -13.26
CA ASP A 20 -38.78 39.30 -12.39
C ASP A 20 -38.69 38.93 -10.88
N ILE A 21 -38.98 37.69 -10.53
CA ILE A 21 -38.74 37.16 -9.16
C ILE A 21 -37.29 36.70 -8.97
N ILE A 22 -36.51 36.48 -10.03
CA ILE A 22 -35.07 36.11 -10.01
C ILE A 22 -34.17 37.32 -10.30
N GLN A 23 -34.70 38.55 -10.36
CA GLN A 23 -33.89 39.73 -10.15
C GLN A 23 -33.61 39.93 -8.65
N TYR A 24 -33.08 38.87 -8.00
CA TYR A 24 -32.37 39.05 -6.76
C TYR A 24 -31.08 39.82 -7.09
N ASP A 25 -31.06 41.01 -6.56
CA ASP A 25 -30.01 42.01 -6.56
C ASP A 25 -28.60 41.37 -6.67
N LYS A 26 -27.94 41.48 -7.83
CA LYS A 26 -26.57 41.07 -8.07
C LYS A 26 -25.56 41.97 -7.36
N ALA A 27 -26.04 42.96 -6.62
CA ALA A 27 -25.21 43.85 -5.81
C ALA A 27 -25.31 43.42 -4.33
N LYS A 28 -24.31 42.70 -3.84
CA LYS A 28 -24.05 42.28 -2.45
C LYS A 28 -24.45 40.85 -2.06
N THR A 29 -24.12 39.85 -2.83
CA THR A 29 -23.73 38.57 -2.25
C THR A 29 -22.23 38.65 -1.92
N GLU A 30 -21.89 39.21 -0.78
CA GLU A 30 -20.63 38.83 -0.12
C GLU A 30 -20.67 37.32 -0.04
N LYS A 31 -19.81 36.65 -0.81
CA LYS A 31 -19.60 35.21 -0.64
C LYS A 31 -19.19 35.04 0.82
N ILE A 32 -20.08 34.50 1.65
CA ILE A 32 -19.70 34.04 2.98
C ILE A 32 -18.68 32.94 2.75
N VAL A 33 -17.41 33.31 2.80
CA VAL A 33 -16.32 32.34 2.79
C VAL A 33 -16.32 31.72 4.18
N MET A 34 -16.91 30.52 4.28
CA MET A 34 -16.84 29.73 5.50
C MET A 34 -15.39 29.38 5.77
N ASN A 35 -14.84 29.88 6.87
CA ASN A 35 -13.54 29.45 7.37
C ASN A 35 -13.73 28.15 8.15
N TYR A 36 -13.29 27.03 7.56
CA TYR A 36 -13.33 25.73 8.22
C TYR A 36 -12.12 25.57 9.15
N THR A 37 -12.35 25.13 10.39
CA THR A 37 -11.30 24.75 11.32
C THR A 37 -11.22 23.22 11.35
N PHE A 38 -10.10 22.69 10.84
CA PHE A 38 -9.86 21.25 10.82
C PHE A 38 -9.18 20.79 12.12
N SER A 39 -9.31 19.50 12.46
CA SER A 39 -8.55 18.90 13.56
C SER A 39 -7.05 18.96 13.25
N LYS A 40 -6.22 19.18 14.29
CA LYS A 40 -4.75 19.30 14.14
C LYS A 40 -4.14 18.17 13.32
N LYS A 41 -4.50 16.92 13.63
CA LYS A 41 -3.97 15.73 12.96
C LYS A 41 -4.29 15.63 11.45
N ILE A 42 -5.30 16.38 10.97
CA ILE A 42 -5.65 16.42 9.54
C ILE A 42 -5.23 17.72 8.88
N ALA A 43 -5.20 18.84 9.63
CA ALA A 43 -4.84 20.15 9.09
C ALA A 43 -3.43 20.17 8.46
N ASP A 44 -2.49 19.47 9.08
CA ASP A 44 -1.08 19.39 8.64
C ASP A 44 -0.78 18.23 7.69
N LEU A 45 -1.77 17.33 7.49
CA LEU A 45 -1.58 16.16 6.64
C LEU A 45 -1.58 16.55 5.15
N LYS A 46 -0.45 16.35 4.49
CA LYS A 46 -0.32 16.64 3.05
C LYS A 46 -0.86 15.50 2.19
N PRO A 47 -1.44 15.80 1.02
CA PRO A 47 -1.77 14.78 0.03
C PRO A 47 -0.56 13.91 -0.31
N SER A 48 -0.78 12.64 -0.61
CA SER A 48 0.30 11.74 -1.04
C SER A 48 0.98 12.28 -2.30
N ALA A 49 2.30 12.49 -2.25
CA ALA A 49 3.10 12.95 -3.39
C ALA A 49 2.92 12.03 -4.63
N ILE A 50 2.78 10.72 -4.42
CA ILE A 50 2.51 9.77 -5.49
C ILE A 50 1.18 10.08 -6.17
N ARG A 51 0.12 10.38 -5.39
CA ARG A 51 -1.19 10.73 -5.97
C ARG A 51 -1.15 12.04 -6.74
N GLU A 52 -0.42 13.02 -6.26
CA GLU A 52 -0.28 14.29 -6.97
C GLU A 52 0.48 14.11 -8.30
N ILE A 53 1.55 13.30 -8.33
CA ILE A 53 2.26 12.93 -9.56
C ILE A 53 1.32 12.22 -10.55
N LEU A 54 0.47 11.30 -10.06
CA LEU A 54 -0.45 10.56 -10.90
C LEU A 54 -1.65 11.39 -11.39
N LYS A 55 -2.07 12.44 -10.66
CA LYS A 55 -3.14 13.36 -11.08
C LYS A 55 -2.69 14.38 -12.12
N ALA A 56 -1.38 14.66 -12.19
CA ALA A 56 -0.88 15.60 -13.18
C ALA A 56 -1.30 15.16 -14.60
N PRO A 57 -1.70 16.10 -15.49
CA PRO A 57 -2.12 15.75 -16.84
C PRO A 57 -1.10 14.84 -17.53
N ALA A 58 -1.55 13.71 -18.05
CA ALA A 58 -0.73 12.78 -18.81
C ALA A 58 -1.07 12.92 -20.29
N THR A 59 -0.05 13.01 -21.14
CA THR A 59 -0.19 12.85 -22.59
C THR A 59 -0.09 11.38 -22.97
N ALA A 60 -0.44 11.04 -24.20
CA ALA A 60 -0.28 9.66 -24.71
C ALA A 60 1.18 9.16 -24.60
N ASP A 61 2.14 10.08 -24.65
CA ASP A 61 3.58 9.77 -24.61
C ASP A 61 4.17 9.76 -23.18
N THR A 62 3.34 9.94 -22.14
CA THR A 62 3.82 9.95 -20.76
C THR A 62 4.21 8.55 -20.31
N ILE A 63 5.47 8.36 -19.94
CA ILE A 63 6.00 7.13 -19.35
C ILE A 63 6.00 7.29 -17.82
N SER A 64 5.32 6.40 -17.10
CA SER A 64 5.20 6.50 -15.65
C SER A 64 5.84 5.30 -14.93
N PHE A 65 6.93 5.57 -14.22
CA PHE A 65 7.52 4.65 -13.23
C PHE A 65 7.06 4.97 -11.80
N ALA A 66 6.04 5.84 -11.63
CA ALA A 66 5.62 6.34 -10.33
C ALA A 66 4.58 5.44 -9.63
N ALA A 67 3.77 4.70 -10.38
CA ALA A 67 2.72 3.85 -9.81
C ALA A 67 3.31 2.69 -8.99
N GLY A 68 2.51 2.15 -8.07
CA GLY A 68 2.82 0.90 -7.34
C GLY A 68 1.75 -0.16 -7.63
N ASN A 69 1.21 -0.15 -8.86
CA ASN A 69 0.14 -1.06 -9.28
C ASN A 69 0.71 -2.39 -9.80
N PRO A 70 -0.05 -3.49 -9.71
CA PRO A 70 0.27 -4.70 -10.44
C PRO A 70 0.27 -4.48 -11.96
N ALA A 71 0.95 -5.34 -12.69
CA ALA A 71 0.92 -5.37 -14.15
C ALA A 71 -0.52 -5.67 -14.64
N PRO A 72 -1.06 -4.94 -15.63
CA PRO A 72 -2.41 -5.22 -16.15
C PRO A 72 -2.56 -6.64 -16.68
N GLU A 73 -1.51 -7.19 -17.28
CA GLU A 73 -1.44 -8.54 -17.82
C GLU A 73 -1.43 -9.64 -16.73
N SER A 74 -1.19 -9.27 -15.47
CA SER A 74 -1.20 -10.21 -14.34
C SER A 74 -2.61 -10.47 -13.77
N PHE A 75 -3.66 -9.83 -14.26
CA PHE A 75 -5.00 -10.04 -13.71
C PHE A 75 -5.67 -11.29 -14.29
N PRO A 76 -6.18 -12.22 -13.44
CA PRO A 76 -6.84 -13.45 -13.92
C PRO A 76 -8.31 -13.17 -14.31
N VAL A 77 -8.51 -12.34 -15.36
CA VAL A 77 -9.82 -11.75 -15.72
C VAL A 77 -10.86 -12.83 -16.05
N ALA A 78 -10.48 -13.90 -16.74
CA ALA A 78 -11.42 -14.96 -17.15
C ALA A 78 -12.02 -15.69 -15.95
N ASP A 79 -11.17 -16.09 -14.99
CA ASP A 79 -11.63 -16.76 -13.78
C ASP A 79 -12.42 -15.83 -12.87
N MET A 80 -11.99 -14.57 -12.72
CA MET A 80 -12.74 -13.58 -11.96
C MET A 80 -14.13 -13.35 -12.55
N ALA A 81 -14.26 -13.28 -13.88
CA ALA A 81 -15.55 -13.10 -14.55
C ALA A 81 -16.46 -14.32 -14.31
N ARG A 82 -15.94 -15.55 -14.49
CA ARG A 82 -16.67 -16.81 -14.24
C ARG A 82 -17.16 -16.90 -12.78
N ILE A 83 -16.27 -16.69 -11.83
CA ILE A 83 -16.60 -16.76 -10.38
C ILE A 83 -17.61 -15.67 -10.01
N SER A 84 -17.46 -14.44 -10.56
CA SER A 84 -18.38 -13.34 -10.30
C SER A 84 -19.80 -13.64 -10.78
N ALA A 85 -19.94 -14.19 -11.99
CA ALA A 85 -21.24 -14.58 -12.54
C ALA A 85 -21.92 -15.62 -11.64
N ASP A 86 -21.19 -16.65 -11.23
CA ASP A 86 -21.73 -17.72 -10.38
C ASP A 86 -22.10 -17.21 -8.98
N ILE A 87 -21.33 -16.29 -8.38
CA ILE A 87 -21.70 -15.67 -7.10
C ILE A 87 -23.03 -14.94 -7.23
N TYR A 88 -23.25 -14.20 -8.31
CA TYR A 88 -24.52 -13.48 -8.53
C TYR A 88 -25.69 -14.45 -8.79
N GLU A 89 -25.48 -15.52 -9.52
CA GLU A 89 -26.50 -16.53 -9.79
C GLU A 89 -26.91 -17.34 -8.54
N ASN A 90 -25.92 -17.81 -7.77
CA ASN A 90 -26.14 -18.84 -6.77
C ASN A 90 -26.00 -18.36 -5.32
N ALA A 91 -25.42 -17.17 -5.06
CA ALA A 91 -25.14 -16.67 -3.73
C ALA A 91 -25.41 -15.17 -3.55
N SER A 92 -26.19 -14.55 -4.46
CA SER A 92 -26.43 -13.10 -4.47
C SER A 92 -26.98 -12.56 -3.14
N ALA A 93 -27.93 -13.27 -2.53
CA ALA A 93 -28.53 -12.84 -1.26
C ALA A 93 -27.47 -12.68 -0.15
N LYS A 94 -26.44 -13.54 -0.13
CA LYS A 94 -25.32 -13.44 0.80
C LYS A 94 -24.32 -12.37 0.39
N ALA A 95 -23.93 -12.35 -0.88
CA ALA A 95 -22.90 -11.45 -1.39
C ALA A 95 -23.28 -9.97 -1.32
N LEU A 96 -24.58 -9.66 -1.39
CA LEU A 96 -25.13 -8.30 -1.37
C LEU A 96 -25.63 -7.86 0.02
N GLN A 97 -25.54 -8.69 1.03
CA GLN A 97 -25.94 -8.36 2.40
C GLN A 97 -24.74 -7.94 3.25
N TYR A 98 -25.01 -7.35 4.42
CA TYR A 98 -23.97 -7.13 5.42
C TYR A 98 -23.28 -8.43 5.84
N GLY A 99 -21.96 -8.37 6.01
CA GLY A 99 -21.14 -9.46 6.49
C GLY A 99 -20.63 -9.26 7.93
N ALA A 100 -19.89 -10.22 8.43
CA ALA A 100 -19.19 -10.11 9.70
C ALA A 100 -18.00 -9.13 9.58
N THR A 101 -17.74 -8.37 10.64
CA THR A 101 -16.66 -7.36 10.66
C THR A 101 -15.28 -7.97 10.55
N ASP A 102 -15.05 -9.11 11.20
CA ASP A 102 -13.81 -9.90 11.15
C ASP A 102 -13.57 -10.56 9.79
N GLY A 103 -14.61 -10.61 8.94
CA GLY A 103 -14.55 -11.10 7.57
C GLY A 103 -15.29 -12.41 7.33
N TYR A 104 -15.35 -12.78 6.05
CA TYR A 104 -15.99 -14.01 5.58
C TYR A 104 -15.22 -15.23 6.11
N PHE A 105 -15.85 -16.01 6.99
CA PHE A 105 -15.22 -17.12 7.71
C PHE A 105 -14.46 -18.09 6.80
N PRO A 106 -15.04 -18.59 5.68
CA PRO A 106 -14.30 -19.49 4.78
C PRO A 106 -13.02 -18.86 4.19
N LEU A 107 -13.02 -17.54 3.92
CA LEU A 107 -11.83 -16.85 3.45
C LEU A 107 -10.76 -16.76 4.55
N ARG A 108 -11.18 -16.45 5.79
CA ARG A 108 -10.26 -16.40 6.94
C ARG A 108 -9.55 -17.73 7.15
N GLU A 109 -10.29 -18.85 7.10
CA GLU A 109 -9.71 -20.19 7.21
C GLU A 109 -8.76 -20.50 6.04
N ALA A 110 -9.15 -20.17 4.80
CA ALA A 110 -8.31 -20.40 3.63
C ALA A 110 -7.00 -19.59 3.70
N ILE A 111 -7.06 -18.32 4.16
CA ILE A 111 -5.88 -17.49 4.40
C ILE A 111 -5.00 -18.12 5.49
N ALA A 112 -5.56 -18.45 6.67
CA ALA A 112 -4.80 -19.03 7.77
C ALA A 112 -4.07 -20.31 7.33
N LYS A 113 -4.78 -21.22 6.63
CA LYS A 113 -4.19 -22.44 6.09
C LYS A 113 -3.05 -22.15 5.10
N ARG A 114 -3.24 -21.19 4.19
CA ARG A 114 -2.20 -20.82 3.23
C ARG A 114 -0.98 -20.23 3.93
N GLN A 115 -1.17 -19.26 4.81
CA GLN A 115 -0.08 -18.59 5.50
C GLN A 115 0.71 -19.56 6.41
N LYS A 116 0.03 -20.52 7.01
CA LYS A 116 0.71 -21.62 7.74
C LYS A 116 1.56 -22.46 6.81
N ALA A 117 1.04 -22.81 5.63
CA ALA A 117 1.75 -23.66 4.68
C ALA A 117 2.98 -23.00 4.05
N ILE A 118 2.89 -21.70 3.67
CA ILE A 118 3.96 -21.02 2.91
C ILE A 118 4.96 -20.28 3.79
N PHE A 119 4.52 -19.73 4.93
CA PHE A 119 5.36 -18.88 5.80
C PHE A 119 5.45 -19.40 7.24
N ASN A 120 4.83 -20.53 7.58
CA ASN A 120 4.73 -21.05 8.95
C ASN A 120 4.13 -20.03 9.94
N ILE A 121 3.17 -19.21 9.49
CA ILE A 121 2.45 -18.23 10.30
C ILE A 121 1.18 -18.86 10.88
N GLY A 122 0.83 -18.49 12.11
CA GLY A 122 -0.33 -18.95 12.86
C GLY A 122 0.08 -19.83 14.02
N ARG A 123 -0.14 -19.32 15.23
CA ARG A 123 0.08 -20.03 16.50
C ARG A 123 -1.25 -20.58 17.02
N SER A 124 -1.19 -21.71 17.71
CA SER A 124 -2.37 -22.34 18.29
C SER A 124 -2.02 -23.00 19.60
N VAL A 125 -2.81 -22.72 20.64
CA VAL A 125 -2.69 -23.39 21.93
C VAL A 125 -2.91 -24.91 21.80
N ALA A 126 -3.74 -25.33 20.83
CA ALA A 126 -3.94 -26.75 20.54
C ALA A 126 -2.68 -27.44 19.98
N ASP A 127 -1.78 -26.68 19.34
CA ASP A 127 -0.50 -27.17 18.84
C ASP A 127 0.65 -27.01 19.86
N GLY A 128 0.33 -26.49 21.07
CA GLY A 128 1.29 -26.29 22.16
C GLY A 128 1.91 -24.89 22.23
N ASP A 129 1.45 -23.95 21.43
CA ASP A 129 1.88 -22.55 21.49
C ASP A 129 1.28 -21.83 22.72
N GLY A 130 1.87 -20.70 23.12
CA GLY A 130 1.42 -19.91 24.26
C GLY A 130 0.15 -19.10 24.04
N PHE A 131 -0.30 -18.92 22.79
CA PHE A 131 -1.48 -18.14 22.41
C PHE A 131 -2.06 -18.63 21.08
N ASN A 132 -3.28 -18.15 20.76
CA ASN A 132 -3.89 -18.34 19.46
C ASN A 132 -3.69 -17.10 18.60
N ASP A 133 -3.29 -17.29 17.34
CA ASP A 133 -3.42 -16.27 16.32
C ASP A 133 -4.81 -16.36 15.65
N GLU A 134 -5.37 -15.22 15.36
CA GLU A 134 -6.60 -15.08 14.58
C GLU A 134 -6.35 -14.33 13.29
N THR A 135 -7.10 -14.69 12.25
CA THR A 135 -7.09 -14.03 10.95
C THR A 135 -8.32 -13.15 10.81
N ILE A 136 -8.14 -11.87 10.50
CA ILE A 136 -9.21 -10.95 10.14
C ILE A 136 -9.03 -10.39 8.74
N VAL A 137 -10.13 -10.13 8.03
CA VAL A 137 -10.11 -9.50 6.70
C VAL A 137 -10.24 -8.00 6.83
N VAL A 138 -9.38 -7.28 6.11
CA VAL A 138 -9.33 -5.81 6.09
C VAL A 138 -9.48 -5.25 4.67
N SER A 139 -9.84 -3.98 4.55
CA SER A 139 -10.04 -3.31 3.25
C SER A 139 -8.70 -2.93 2.58
N GLY A 140 -7.90 -3.97 2.29
CA GLY A 140 -6.51 -3.91 1.85
C GLY A 140 -5.55 -3.67 3.02
N GLY A 141 -4.25 -3.92 2.82
CA GLY A 141 -3.22 -3.77 3.86
C GLY A 141 -3.19 -2.38 4.52
N GLN A 142 -3.54 -1.33 3.77
CA GLN A 142 -3.63 0.04 4.30
C GLN A 142 -4.55 0.15 5.54
N GLN A 143 -5.69 -0.56 5.54
CA GLN A 143 -6.57 -0.58 6.70
C GLN A 143 -5.97 -1.38 7.87
N GLY A 144 -5.28 -2.48 7.60
CA GLY A 144 -4.59 -3.24 8.63
C GLY A 144 -3.53 -2.40 9.37
N ILE A 145 -2.75 -1.62 8.61
CA ILE A 145 -1.76 -0.68 9.15
C ILE A 145 -2.44 0.40 10.01
N GLU A 146 -3.52 0.99 9.51
CA GLU A 146 -4.27 2.03 10.25
C GLU A 146 -4.88 1.47 11.52
N LEU A 147 -5.50 0.30 11.49
CA LEU A 147 -6.11 -0.35 12.66
C LEU A 147 -5.07 -0.70 13.71
N ALA A 148 -3.89 -1.19 13.33
CA ALA A 148 -2.81 -1.45 14.27
C ALA A 148 -2.39 -0.17 15.02
N CYS A 149 -2.23 0.95 14.30
CA CYS A 149 -1.95 2.24 14.93
C CYS A 149 -3.08 2.67 15.88
N LYS A 150 -4.34 2.58 15.46
CA LYS A 150 -5.50 2.96 16.29
C LYS A 150 -5.61 2.15 17.59
N VAL A 151 -5.20 0.88 17.55
CA VAL A 151 -5.31 0.00 18.73
C VAL A 151 -4.19 0.26 19.73
N PHE A 152 -2.97 0.57 19.27
CA PHE A 152 -1.81 0.66 20.15
C PHE A 152 -1.35 2.09 20.45
N CYS A 153 -1.67 3.07 19.62
CA CYS A 153 -1.16 4.43 19.78
C CYS A 153 -2.24 5.42 20.22
N ASN A 154 -1.97 6.14 21.29
CA ASN A 154 -2.66 7.39 21.60
C ASN A 154 -2.07 8.53 20.78
N GLU A 155 -2.75 9.69 20.76
CA GLU A 155 -2.19 10.91 20.16
C GLU A 155 -0.89 11.30 20.87
N GLY A 156 0.20 11.45 20.12
CA GLY A 156 1.54 11.71 20.61
C GLY A 156 2.40 10.48 20.92
N ASP A 157 1.82 9.28 20.94
CA ASP A 157 2.63 8.05 20.96
C ASP A 157 3.41 7.88 19.66
N ALA A 158 4.50 7.13 19.67
CA ALA A 158 5.38 7.01 18.53
C ALA A 158 5.35 5.64 17.86
N VAL A 159 5.52 5.66 16.53
CA VAL A 159 5.81 4.48 15.70
C VAL A 159 7.21 4.61 15.14
N ILE A 160 8.07 3.63 15.42
CA ILE A 160 9.41 3.56 14.85
C ILE A 160 9.33 2.89 13.48
N CYS A 161 9.92 3.51 12.46
CA CYS A 161 9.83 3.05 11.07
C CYS A 161 11.21 2.95 10.43
N GLU A 162 11.33 2.10 9.44
CA GLU A 162 12.40 2.18 8.45
C GLU A 162 12.39 3.57 7.79
N ASN A 163 13.55 4.13 7.47
CA ASN A 163 13.66 5.42 6.79
C ASN A 163 14.64 5.32 5.60
N PRO A 164 14.14 5.39 4.34
CA PRO A 164 12.77 5.68 3.94
C PRO A 164 11.79 4.51 4.18
N THR A 165 10.48 4.76 4.15
CA THR A 165 9.43 3.73 4.23
C THR A 165 8.15 4.10 3.48
N PHE A 166 7.15 3.21 3.49
CA PHE A 166 5.90 3.36 2.74
C PHE A 166 5.08 4.59 3.18
N ILE A 167 4.89 5.52 2.24
CA ILE A 167 4.16 6.77 2.49
C ILE A 167 2.72 6.54 3.00
N GLY A 168 2.08 5.43 2.60
CA GLY A 168 0.73 5.09 3.07
C GLY A 168 0.71 4.79 4.57
N ALA A 169 1.72 4.11 5.09
CA ALA A 169 1.88 3.86 6.51
C ALA A 169 2.20 5.16 7.27
N LEU A 170 3.15 5.97 6.80
CA LEU A 170 3.46 7.26 7.39
C LEU A 170 2.22 8.15 7.54
N ASN A 171 1.38 8.20 6.50
CA ASN A 171 0.15 8.98 6.52
C ASN A 171 -0.91 8.37 7.46
N ALA A 172 -1.00 7.05 7.54
CA ALA A 172 -1.90 6.38 8.49
C ALA A 172 -1.53 6.72 9.94
N PHE A 173 -0.25 6.65 10.28
CA PHE A 173 0.25 6.98 11.62
C PHE A 173 -0.02 8.46 11.96
N ARG A 174 0.38 9.37 11.09
CA ARG A 174 0.15 10.82 11.27
C ARG A 174 -1.34 11.18 11.36
N SER A 175 -2.20 10.55 10.57
CA SER A 175 -3.66 10.80 10.60
C SER A 175 -4.31 10.34 11.91
N ASN A 176 -3.67 9.43 12.63
CA ASN A 176 -4.09 9.00 13.97
C ASN A 176 -3.41 9.79 15.09
N GLY A 177 -2.59 10.80 14.76
CA GLY A 177 -1.89 11.64 15.73
C GLY A 177 -0.62 11.01 16.30
N ALA A 178 -0.16 9.88 15.73
CA ALA A 178 1.10 9.28 16.15
C ALA A 178 2.30 10.03 15.57
N VAL A 179 3.39 10.09 16.35
CA VAL A 179 4.69 10.60 15.93
C VAL A 179 5.44 9.47 15.21
N VAL A 180 6.18 9.82 14.15
CA VAL A 180 6.99 8.85 13.41
C VAL A 180 8.46 9.09 13.73
N ALA A 181 9.16 8.04 14.18
CA ALA A 181 10.61 8.05 14.42
C ALA A 181 11.30 7.15 13.38
N GLY A 182 12.19 7.73 12.57
CA GLY A 182 12.87 7.00 11.50
C GLY A 182 14.16 6.34 11.99
N VAL A 183 14.46 5.17 11.43
CA VAL A 183 15.74 4.46 11.58
C VAL A 183 16.29 4.19 10.19
N THR A 184 17.57 4.48 9.98
CA THR A 184 18.23 4.32 8.68
C THR A 184 18.06 2.91 8.13
N LEU A 185 17.65 2.83 6.87
CA LEU A 185 17.53 1.58 6.12
C LEU A 185 18.84 1.33 5.35
N GLU A 186 19.52 0.24 5.68
CA GLU A 186 20.74 -0.23 5.01
C GLU A 186 20.39 -1.20 3.87
N GLU A 187 21.41 -1.72 3.16
CA GLU A 187 21.21 -2.61 2.01
C GLU A 187 20.50 -3.94 2.37
N ASP A 188 20.63 -4.37 3.63
CA ASP A 188 20.08 -5.63 4.16
C ASP A 188 19.07 -5.42 5.30
N GLY A 189 18.47 -4.24 5.41
CA GLY A 189 17.43 -3.92 6.39
C GLY A 189 17.79 -2.77 7.33
N MET A 190 16.99 -2.57 8.35
CA MET A 190 17.13 -1.49 9.34
C MET A 190 18.47 -1.54 10.07
N ASN A 191 19.10 -0.39 10.33
CA ASN A 191 20.31 -0.32 11.19
C ASN A 191 19.94 -0.67 12.63
N ILE A 192 20.47 -1.76 13.15
CA ILE A 192 20.07 -2.32 14.45
C ILE A 192 20.57 -1.51 15.64
N GLU A 193 21.78 -0.93 15.55
CA GLU A 193 22.34 -0.10 16.62
C GLU A 193 21.56 1.23 16.73
N GLU A 194 21.23 1.83 15.59
CA GLU A 194 20.38 3.01 15.54
C GLU A 194 18.96 2.69 16.04
N LEU A 195 18.39 1.53 15.68
CA LEU A 195 17.09 1.09 16.19
C LEU A 195 17.06 1.08 17.72
N GLU A 196 18.05 0.45 18.36
CA GLU A 196 18.11 0.42 19.83
C GLU A 196 18.28 1.82 20.44
N SER A 197 19.05 2.69 19.78
CA SER A 197 19.24 4.08 20.20
C SER A 197 17.92 4.87 20.10
N VAL A 198 17.19 4.74 18.98
CA VAL A 198 15.88 5.38 18.76
C VAL A 198 14.85 4.88 19.76
N ILE A 199 14.79 3.57 20.05
CA ILE A 199 13.91 3.01 21.08
C ILE A 199 14.17 3.69 22.43
N LYS A 200 15.43 3.79 22.85
CA LYS A 200 15.82 4.40 24.13
C LYS A 200 15.49 5.89 24.23
N SER A 201 15.58 6.61 23.10
CA SER A 201 15.27 8.06 23.04
C SER A 201 13.79 8.36 22.83
N THR A 202 12.96 7.35 22.56
CA THR A 202 11.53 7.49 22.26
C THR A 202 10.68 6.66 23.26
N PRO A 203 10.59 7.09 24.53
CA PRO A 203 9.98 6.28 25.61
C PRO A 203 8.48 6.02 25.43
N ASN A 204 7.81 6.78 24.57
CA ASN A 204 6.41 6.62 24.20
C ASN A 204 6.21 5.82 22.91
N ALA A 205 7.23 5.16 22.39
CA ALA A 205 7.08 4.25 21.26
C ALA A 205 6.17 3.07 21.61
N LYS A 206 5.32 2.66 20.68
CA LYS A 206 4.38 1.53 20.81
C LYS A 206 4.59 0.46 19.77
N LEU A 207 4.95 0.87 18.55
CA LEU A 207 5.08 0.00 17.39
C LEU A 207 6.44 0.18 16.73
N ILE A 208 6.97 -0.92 16.19
CA ILE A 208 8.01 -0.93 15.16
C ILE A 208 7.32 -1.38 13.86
N TYR A 209 7.29 -0.53 12.85
CA TYR A 209 6.74 -0.84 11.54
C TYR A 209 7.85 -1.19 10.55
N VAL A 210 7.74 -2.36 9.93
CA VAL A 210 8.73 -2.88 8.98
C VAL A 210 8.08 -3.51 7.75
N ILE A 211 8.77 -3.39 6.59
CA ILE A 211 8.46 -4.10 5.35
C ILE A 211 9.67 -4.99 5.00
N PRO A 212 9.83 -6.15 5.65
CA PRO A 212 11.10 -6.88 5.61
C PRO A 212 11.35 -7.64 4.29
N THR A 213 10.36 -7.71 3.38
CA THR A 213 10.48 -8.44 2.11
C THR A 213 10.11 -7.54 0.96
N PHE A 214 11.06 -7.28 0.04
CA PHE A 214 10.90 -6.40 -1.14
C PHE A 214 10.37 -5.02 -0.80
N HIS A 215 11.05 -4.38 0.12
CA HIS A 215 10.68 -3.13 0.76
C HIS A 215 10.17 -2.05 -0.20
N ASN A 216 9.08 -1.39 0.14
CA ASN A 216 8.61 -0.19 -0.54
C ASN A 216 9.05 1.07 0.22
N PRO A 217 9.99 1.89 -0.33
CA PRO A 217 10.28 2.04 -1.76
C PRO A 217 11.52 1.30 -2.31
N CYS A 218 12.36 0.70 -1.48
CA CYS A 218 13.75 0.39 -1.85
C CYS A 218 13.95 -0.96 -2.56
N GLY A 219 12.96 -1.86 -2.54
CA GLY A 219 13.06 -3.19 -3.16
C GLY A 219 13.99 -4.16 -2.44
N ILE A 220 14.63 -3.77 -1.33
CA ILE A 220 15.54 -4.63 -0.55
C ILE A 220 14.76 -5.66 0.27
N THR A 221 15.48 -6.70 0.70
CA THR A 221 14.96 -7.71 1.63
C THR A 221 15.83 -7.72 2.89
N THR A 222 15.19 -7.58 4.05
CA THR A 222 15.87 -7.60 5.35
C THR A 222 16.43 -8.98 5.63
N SER A 223 17.72 -9.05 6.01
CA SER A 223 18.42 -10.30 6.35
C SER A 223 17.77 -11.02 7.54
N TYR A 224 17.96 -12.34 7.61
CA TYR A 224 17.44 -13.14 8.73
C TYR A 224 17.94 -12.62 10.08
N GLU A 225 19.23 -12.33 10.17
CA GLU A 225 19.89 -11.83 11.36
C GLU A 225 19.26 -10.53 11.87
N LYS A 226 18.96 -9.59 10.97
CA LYS A 226 18.30 -8.34 11.32
C LYS A 226 16.84 -8.55 11.73
N ARG A 227 16.12 -9.48 11.10
CA ARG A 227 14.74 -9.83 11.52
C ARG A 227 14.74 -10.36 12.97
N VAL A 228 15.67 -11.25 13.30
CA VAL A 228 15.84 -11.76 14.66
C VAL A 228 16.15 -10.62 15.63
N LYS A 229 17.06 -9.70 15.27
CA LYS A 229 17.44 -8.58 16.13
C LYS A 229 16.31 -7.59 16.36
N ILE A 230 15.51 -7.28 15.33
CA ILE A 230 14.31 -6.45 15.46
C ILE A 230 13.34 -7.10 16.46
N TYR A 231 13.10 -8.42 16.34
CA TYR A 231 12.22 -9.15 17.25
C TYR A 231 12.74 -9.12 18.70
N GLU A 232 14.03 -9.41 18.90
CA GLU A 232 14.67 -9.38 20.23
C GLU A 232 14.59 -8.00 20.88
N LEU A 233 14.80 -6.91 20.11
CA LEU A 233 14.70 -5.55 20.62
C LEU A 233 13.24 -5.19 20.97
N ALA A 234 12.28 -5.56 20.13
CA ALA A 234 10.87 -5.35 20.43
C ALA A 234 10.47 -6.08 21.72
N LYS A 235 10.83 -7.35 21.88
CA LYS A 235 10.61 -8.13 23.10
C LYS A 235 11.25 -7.48 24.32
N LYS A 236 12.52 -7.07 24.21
CA LYS A 236 13.29 -6.44 25.29
C LYS A 236 12.66 -5.15 25.82
N TYR A 237 12.10 -4.34 24.92
CA TYR A 237 11.56 -3.03 25.25
C TYR A 237 10.03 -2.99 25.33
N GLY A 238 9.35 -4.12 25.17
CA GLY A 238 7.89 -4.23 25.27
C GLY A 238 7.13 -3.53 24.15
N LEU A 239 7.67 -3.56 22.92
CA LEU A 239 7.05 -2.98 21.73
C LEU A 239 6.35 -4.05 20.90
N MET A 240 5.29 -3.67 20.20
CA MET A 240 4.70 -4.50 19.16
C MET A 240 5.42 -4.29 17.83
N ILE A 241 5.47 -5.31 16.99
CA ILE A 241 5.95 -5.23 15.61
C ILE A 241 4.74 -5.28 14.67
N LEU A 242 4.68 -4.34 13.73
CA LEU A 242 3.77 -4.39 12.59
C LEU A 242 4.59 -4.79 11.37
N GLU A 243 4.52 -6.07 11.00
CA GLU A 243 5.15 -6.62 9.82
C GLU A 243 4.21 -6.51 8.62
N ASP A 244 4.53 -5.63 7.67
CA ASP A 244 3.78 -5.42 6.44
C ASP A 244 4.42 -6.22 5.29
N ASN A 245 3.74 -7.25 4.81
CA ASN A 245 4.27 -8.19 3.81
C ASN A 245 3.37 -8.31 2.56
N PRO A 246 3.17 -7.25 1.78
CA PRO A 246 2.34 -7.29 0.59
C PRO A 246 3.01 -7.99 -0.61
N TYR A 247 4.32 -8.21 -0.57
CA TYR A 247 5.12 -8.71 -1.69
C TYR A 247 5.73 -10.09 -1.46
N GLY A 248 5.55 -10.69 -0.29
CA GLY A 248 6.24 -11.92 0.11
C GLY A 248 6.11 -13.08 -0.87
N GLU A 249 4.98 -13.19 -1.57
CA GLU A 249 4.75 -14.22 -2.59
C GLU A 249 5.28 -13.83 -4.00
N LEU A 250 5.91 -12.67 -4.14
CA LEU A 250 6.42 -12.16 -5.44
C LEU A 250 7.95 -12.30 -5.60
N ARG A 251 8.54 -13.28 -4.94
CA ARG A 251 9.96 -13.61 -5.11
C ARG A 251 10.19 -14.31 -6.45
N PHE A 252 11.13 -13.82 -7.24
CA PHE A 252 11.53 -14.43 -8.52
C PHE A 252 13.03 -14.80 -8.58
N ALA A 253 13.80 -14.48 -7.54
CA ALA A 253 15.21 -14.86 -7.40
C ALA A 253 15.60 -14.99 -5.90
N GLY A 254 16.74 -15.61 -5.63
CA GLY A 254 17.24 -15.84 -4.27
C GLY A 254 16.43 -16.87 -3.50
N GLU A 255 16.57 -16.87 -2.16
CA GLU A 255 15.93 -17.82 -1.24
C GLU A 255 14.95 -17.10 -0.33
N ASP A 256 13.92 -17.83 0.13
CA ASP A 256 12.95 -17.30 1.08
C ASP A 256 13.57 -17.11 2.45
N ILE A 257 13.29 -15.97 3.07
CA ILE A 257 13.71 -15.65 4.43
C ILE A 257 12.49 -15.72 5.34
N PRO A 258 12.55 -16.46 6.47
CA PRO A 258 11.45 -16.54 7.43
C PRO A 258 10.93 -15.17 7.84
N THR A 259 9.62 -15.01 7.91
CA THR A 259 8.98 -13.77 8.38
C THR A 259 9.24 -13.56 9.87
N ILE A 260 9.15 -12.31 10.34
CA ILE A 260 9.25 -12.04 11.78
C ILE A 260 8.10 -12.72 12.52
N LYS A 261 6.90 -12.71 11.95
CA LYS A 261 5.72 -13.38 12.52
C LYS A 261 5.91 -14.89 12.68
N SER A 262 6.64 -15.55 11.78
CA SER A 262 6.90 -17.00 11.92
C SER A 262 7.76 -17.35 13.14
N MET A 263 8.54 -16.39 13.66
CA MET A 263 9.39 -16.51 14.84
C MET A 263 8.69 -16.03 16.13
N ASP A 264 7.47 -15.52 16.03
CA ASP A 264 6.76 -14.91 17.16
C ASP A 264 6.32 -15.97 18.20
N GLU A 265 6.99 -15.98 19.34
CA GLU A 265 6.68 -16.85 20.47
C GLU A 265 5.97 -16.10 21.61
N GLU A 266 6.00 -14.78 21.60
CA GLU A 266 5.50 -13.91 22.66
C GLU A 266 4.17 -13.21 22.31
N GLY A 267 3.69 -13.36 21.07
CA GLY A 267 2.47 -12.68 20.61
C GLY A 267 2.64 -11.18 20.41
N ILE A 268 3.83 -10.73 20.00
CA ILE A 268 4.16 -9.31 19.81
C ILE A 268 4.19 -8.88 18.33
N VAL A 269 3.89 -9.77 17.38
CA VAL A 269 3.93 -9.45 15.96
C VAL A 269 2.54 -9.45 15.35
N ILE A 270 2.17 -8.33 14.73
CA ILE A 270 0.99 -8.14 13.90
C ILE A 270 1.45 -8.30 12.44
N TYR A 271 1.03 -9.37 11.79
CA TYR A 271 1.32 -9.61 10.37
C TYR A 271 0.21 -9.06 9.51
N CYS A 272 0.55 -8.18 8.57
CA CYS A 272 -0.38 -7.55 7.63
C CYS A 272 -0.01 -7.90 6.20
N SER A 273 -0.99 -8.35 5.40
CA SER A 273 -0.77 -8.64 3.98
C SER A 273 -2.03 -8.36 3.14
N THR A 274 -1.96 -8.62 1.82
CA THR A 274 -3.02 -8.21 0.90
C THR A 274 -3.06 -9.05 -0.37
N PHE A 275 -4.25 -9.24 -0.93
CA PHE A 275 -4.44 -9.79 -2.27
C PHE A 275 -4.16 -8.78 -3.40
N SER A 276 -3.86 -7.54 -3.05
CA SER A 276 -3.66 -6.46 -4.04
C SER A 276 -2.54 -6.73 -5.04
N LYS A 277 -1.56 -7.55 -4.68
CA LYS A 277 -0.37 -7.79 -5.52
C LYS A 277 -0.37 -9.14 -6.22
N ILE A 278 -1.21 -10.07 -5.73
CA ILE A 278 -1.32 -11.42 -6.28
C ILE A 278 -2.65 -11.71 -7.00
N LEU A 279 -3.69 -10.87 -6.79
CA LEU A 279 -4.96 -10.98 -7.51
C LEU A 279 -5.37 -9.63 -8.12
N SER A 280 -5.82 -8.68 -7.30
CA SER A 280 -6.25 -7.37 -7.78
C SER A 280 -6.24 -6.31 -6.70
N ALA A 281 -5.60 -5.18 -6.97
CA ALA A 281 -5.59 -4.04 -6.07
C ALA A 281 -6.96 -3.37 -5.93
N GLY A 282 -7.80 -3.46 -6.98
CA GLY A 282 -9.14 -2.86 -7.02
C GLY A 282 -10.16 -3.52 -6.10
N MET A 283 -9.98 -4.79 -5.76
CA MET A 283 -10.89 -5.53 -4.87
C MET A 283 -10.85 -5.03 -3.43
N ARG A 284 -9.75 -4.41 -3.00
CA ARG A 284 -9.55 -3.92 -1.63
C ARG A 284 -9.70 -5.02 -0.58
N VAL A 285 -9.12 -6.18 -0.80
CA VAL A 285 -9.07 -7.30 0.16
C VAL A 285 -7.63 -7.48 0.66
N GLY A 286 -7.47 -7.44 1.97
CA GLY A 286 -6.25 -7.74 2.69
C GLY A 286 -6.60 -8.48 3.97
N PHE A 287 -5.60 -8.82 4.76
CA PHE A 287 -5.79 -9.53 6.01
C PHE A 287 -4.72 -9.19 7.03
N VAL A 288 -5.06 -9.43 8.29
CA VAL A 288 -4.13 -9.35 9.43
C VAL A 288 -4.18 -10.68 10.16
N ILE A 289 -3.02 -11.17 10.59
CA ILE A 289 -2.87 -12.32 11.48
C ILE A 289 -2.10 -11.84 12.70
N ALA A 290 -2.72 -11.96 13.86
CA ALA A 290 -2.16 -11.51 15.14
C ALA A 290 -2.82 -12.27 16.29
N PRO A 291 -2.32 -12.16 17.54
CA PRO A 291 -2.97 -12.76 18.69
C PRO A 291 -4.45 -12.37 18.79
N GLU A 292 -5.29 -13.31 19.21
CA GLU A 292 -6.75 -13.15 19.31
C GLU A 292 -7.14 -11.88 20.10
N GLU A 293 -6.44 -11.56 21.16
CA GLU A 293 -6.67 -10.36 21.95
C GLU A 293 -6.47 -9.07 21.12
N VAL A 294 -5.44 -9.03 20.27
CA VAL A 294 -5.12 -7.91 19.39
C VAL A 294 -6.17 -7.79 18.29
N THR A 295 -6.47 -8.89 17.59
CA THR A 295 -7.43 -8.89 16.49
C THR A 295 -8.84 -8.53 16.97
N SER A 296 -9.24 -8.96 18.18
CA SER A 296 -10.51 -8.56 18.79
C SER A 296 -10.64 -7.04 18.92
N LYS A 297 -9.58 -6.34 19.35
CA LYS A 297 -9.58 -4.87 19.42
C LYS A 297 -9.54 -4.22 18.02
N MET A 298 -8.83 -4.81 17.08
CA MET A 298 -8.85 -4.35 15.69
C MET A 298 -10.24 -4.47 15.07
N VAL A 299 -10.99 -5.55 15.37
CA VAL A 299 -12.38 -5.74 14.92
C VAL A 299 -13.30 -4.65 15.49
N VAL A 300 -13.20 -4.34 16.77
CA VAL A 300 -13.97 -3.24 17.40
C VAL A 300 -13.66 -1.90 16.72
N SER A 301 -12.38 -1.61 16.45
CA SER A 301 -11.97 -0.41 15.74
C SER A 301 -12.49 -0.39 14.29
N LYS A 302 -12.47 -1.54 13.61
CA LYS A 302 -12.97 -1.69 12.24
C LYS A 302 -14.48 -1.46 12.14
N GLN A 303 -15.28 -1.87 13.15
CA GLN A 303 -16.71 -1.59 13.20
C GLN A 303 -17.02 -0.09 13.10
N THR A 304 -16.18 0.75 13.67
CA THR A 304 -16.34 2.21 13.60
C THR A 304 -15.80 2.84 12.31
N SER A 305 -15.05 2.09 11.50
CA SER A 305 -14.41 2.58 10.27
C SER A 305 -15.25 2.28 9.03
N ASP A 306 -15.54 1.00 8.76
CA ASP A 306 -16.22 0.55 7.54
C ASP A 306 -17.22 -0.59 7.76
N VAL A 307 -17.48 -0.97 9.00
CA VAL A 307 -18.35 -2.09 9.43
C VAL A 307 -17.75 -3.44 9.00
N HIS A 308 -17.54 -3.65 7.70
CA HIS A 308 -16.86 -4.83 7.15
C HIS A 308 -16.27 -4.54 5.77
N THR A 309 -15.28 -5.32 5.37
CA THR A 309 -14.74 -5.32 4.01
C THR A 309 -15.78 -5.89 3.03
N ASN A 310 -15.80 -5.43 1.78
CA ASN A 310 -16.77 -5.85 0.77
C ASN A 310 -16.88 -7.37 0.66
N LEU A 311 -18.06 -7.92 1.01
CA LEU A 311 -18.28 -9.35 1.12
C LEU A 311 -18.22 -10.08 -0.23
N PHE A 312 -18.70 -9.45 -1.31
CA PHE A 312 -18.61 -10.02 -2.65
C PHE A 312 -17.16 -10.32 -3.05
N PHE A 313 -16.25 -9.37 -2.84
CA PHE A 313 -14.84 -9.59 -3.16
C PHE A 313 -14.14 -10.57 -2.20
N GLN A 314 -14.59 -10.68 -0.95
CA GLN A 314 -14.11 -11.72 -0.05
C GLN A 314 -14.52 -13.11 -0.55
N MET A 315 -15.77 -13.28 -0.99
CA MET A 315 -16.25 -14.54 -1.59
C MET A 315 -15.50 -14.86 -2.88
N LEU A 316 -15.22 -13.86 -3.72
CA LEU A 316 -14.44 -14.03 -4.95
C LEU A 316 -13.01 -14.48 -4.65
N CYS A 317 -12.32 -13.83 -3.68
CA CYS A 317 -10.98 -14.26 -3.24
C CYS A 317 -10.99 -15.70 -2.73
N TYR A 318 -11.94 -16.05 -1.86
CA TYR A 318 -12.07 -17.42 -1.33
C TYR A 318 -12.21 -18.45 -2.45
N ARG A 319 -13.12 -18.20 -3.38
CA ARG A 319 -13.37 -19.11 -4.50
C ARG A 319 -12.18 -19.22 -5.44
N TYR A 320 -11.49 -18.10 -5.70
CA TYR A 320 -10.27 -18.15 -6.49
C TYR A 320 -9.20 -19.01 -5.80
N MET A 321 -8.99 -18.83 -4.50
CA MET A 321 -8.02 -19.63 -3.71
C MET A 321 -8.35 -21.15 -3.70
N THR A 322 -9.62 -21.52 -3.80
CA THR A 322 -10.07 -22.91 -3.62
C THR A 322 -10.46 -23.62 -4.92
N GLU A 323 -10.77 -22.88 -5.98
CA GLU A 323 -11.26 -23.42 -7.24
C GLU A 323 -10.29 -23.22 -8.41
N CYS A 324 -9.29 -22.34 -8.26
CA CYS A 324 -8.29 -22.04 -9.29
C CYS A 324 -6.88 -22.41 -8.83
N ASP A 325 -5.94 -22.48 -9.78
CA ASP A 325 -4.51 -22.68 -9.47
C ASP A 325 -3.86 -21.34 -9.08
N LEU A 326 -4.06 -20.92 -7.81
CA LEU A 326 -3.45 -19.68 -7.29
C LEU A 326 -1.93 -19.74 -7.35
N ASP A 327 -1.30 -20.89 -7.07
CA ASP A 327 0.15 -21.00 -7.06
C ASP A 327 0.72 -20.92 -8.49
N GLY A 328 0.03 -21.48 -9.48
CA GLY A 328 0.36 -21.31 -10.90
C GLY A 328 0.27 -19.85 -11.32
N HIS A 329 -0.81 -19.20 -10.96
CA HIS A 329 -1.01 -17.77 -11.22
C HIS A 329 0.09 -16.89 -10.61
N ILE A 330 0.50 -17.19 -9.36
CA ILE A 330 1.60 -16.47 -8.71
C ILE A 330 2.93 -16.70 -9.46
N ARG A 331 3.21 -17.92 -9.91
CA ARG A 331 4.40 -18.20 -10.74
C ARG A 331 4.40 -17.42 -12.05
N ASP A 332 3.26 -17.27 -12.71
CA ASP A 332 3.13 -16.46 -13.92
C ASP A 332 3.42 -14.97 -13.62
N ILE A 333 2.92 -14.43 -12.50
CA ILE A 333 3.22 -13.07 -12.05
C ILE A 333 4.71 -12.90 -11.76
N GLN A 334 5.33 -13.86 -11.07
CA GLN A 334 6.77 -13.85 -10.76
C GLN A 334 7.60 -13.81 -12.04
N GLU A 335 7.21 -14.54 -13.10
CA GLU A 335 7.91 -14.55 -14.39
C GLU A 335 7.79 -13.19 -15.11
N ILE A 336 6.58 -12.61 -15.14
CA ILE A 336 6.35 -11.27 -15.67
C ILE A 336 7.27 -10.25 -14.97
N TYR A 337 7.34 -10.28 -13.64
CA TYR A 337 8.13 -9.32 -12.88
C TYR A 337 9.63 -9.57 -12.95
N ARG A 338 10.06 -10.83 -13.03
CA ARG A 338 11.47 -11.17 -13.31
C ARG A 338 11.93 -10.57 -14.63
N HIS A 339 11.15 -10.77 -15.69
CA HIS A 339 11.46 -10.21 -17.02
C HIS A 339 11.56 -8.69 -16.97
N LYS A 340 10.55 -8.01 -16.45
CA LYS A 340 10.51 -6.54 -16.41
C LYS A 340 11.60 -5.93 -15.52
N CYS A 341 11.88 -6.56 -14.37
CA CYS A 341 12.97 -6.14 -13.48
C CYS A 341 14.34 -6.28 -14.17
N SER A 342 14.61 -7.44 -14.79
CA SER A 342 15.86 -7.68 -15.52
C SER A 342 16.04 -6.68 -16.66
N LEU A 343 15.00 -6.45 -17.48
CA LEU A 343 15.03 -5.48 -18.55
C LEU A 343 15.32 -4.06 -18.03
N MET A 344 14.66 -3.66 -16.93
CA MET A 344 14.90 -2.33 -16.35
C MET A 344 16.34 -2.19 -15.83
N LEU A 345 16.86 -3.19 -15.12
CA LEU A 345 18.23 -3.20 -14.60
C LEU A 345 19.27 -3.16 -15.73
N GLU A 346 19.09 -3.95 -16.80
CA GLU A 346 19.97 -3.91 -17.99
C GLU A 346 19.97 -2.52 -18.65
N CYS A 347 18.81 -1.89 -18.76
CA CYS A 347 18.70 -0.53 -19.29
C CYS A 347 19.38 0.49 -18.37
N LEU A 348 19.21 0.38 -17.04
CA LEU A 348 19.84 1.24 -16.06
C LEU A 348 21.38 1.12 -16.13
N ASP A 349 21.92 -0.10 -16.18
CA ASP A 349 23.35 -0.36 -16.28
C ASP A 349 23.97 0.21 -17.57
N ARG A 350 23.23 0.18 -18.67
CA ARG A 350 23.66 0.68 -19.97
C ARG A 350 23.59 2.20 -20.10
N GLU A 351 22.49 2.79 -19.61
CA GLU A 351 22.15 4.18 -19.92
C GLU A 351 22.60 5.18 -18.85
N LEU A 352 22.67 4.79 -17.58
CA LEU A 352 23.01 5.71 -16.50
C LEU A 352 24.50 5.66 -16.14
N PRO A 353 25.07 6.80 -15.71
CA PRO A 353 26.45 6.86 -15.22
C PRO A 353 26.66 6.00 -13.98
N ARG A 354 27.88 5.47 -13.80
CA ARG A 354 28.25 4.63 -12.63
C ARG A 354 28.14 5.35 -11.27
N SER A 355 28.07 6.68 -11.29
CA SER A 355 27.84 7.52 -10.11
C SER A 355 26.43 7.34 -9.52
N VAL A 356 25.45 6.94 -10.33
CA VAL A 356 24.09 6.65 -9.89
C VAL A 356 24.03 5.18 -9.45
N LYS A 357 23.52 4.94 -8.23
CA LYS A 357 23.40 3.60 -7.65
C LYS A 357 21.96 3.11 -7.72
N PHE A 358 21.79 1.79 -7.84
CA PHE A 358 20.48 1.16 -7.87
C PHE A 358 20.45 -0.08 -7.00
N THR A 359 19.31 -0.30 -6.28
CA THR A 359 19.03 -1.59 -5.68
C THR A 359 18.77 -2.65 -6.75
N ARG A 360 19.05 -3.92 -6.41
CA ARG A 360 18.82 -5.07 -7.31
C ARG A 360 17.88 -6.05 -6.61
N PRO A 361 16.56 -5.83 -6.73
CA PRO A 361 15.59 -6.62 -6.02
C PRO A 361 15.48 -8.04 -6.57
N GLU A 362 15.19 -8.99 -5.68
CA GLU A 362 14.91 -10.39 -6.00
C GLU A 362 13.40 -10.70 -6.08
N GLY A 363 12.57 -9.64 -6.00
CA GLY A 363 11.11 -9.71 -6.01
C GLY A 363 10.46 -8.34 -5.86
N GLY A 364 9.16 -8.32 -5.67
CA GLY A 364 8.41 -7.08 -5.47
C GLY A 364 8.17 -6.28 -6.75
N LEU A 365 8.17 -4.95 -6.66
CA LEU A 365 7.74 -4.06 -7.75
C LEU A 365 8.68 -2.88 -8.00
N PHE A 366 9.73 -2.66 -7.19
CA PHE A 366 10.44 -1.39 -7.14
C PHE A 366 11.96 -1.54 -7.23
N ILE A 367 12.57 -0.54 -7.89
CA ILE A 367 14.00 -0.27 -7.84
C ILE A 367 14.19 1.11 -7.23
N TRP A 368 15.18 1.25 -6.36
CA TRP A 368 15.57 2.51 -5.74
C TRP A 368 16.84 3.03 -6.37
N GLY A 369 16.76 4.24 -6.92
CA GLY A 369 17.90 4.95 -7.49
C GLY A 369 18.43 5.99 -6.52
N THR A 370 19.74 6.11 -6.38
CA THR A 370 20.43 7.11 -5.56
C THR A 370 21.42 7.88 -6.40
N LEU A 371 21.24 9.18 -6.47
CA LEU A 371 22.14 10.13 -7.13
C LEU A 371 23.29 10.48 -6.18
N PRO A 372 24.45 10.95 -6.69
CA PRO A 372 25.50 11.53 -5.85
C PRO A 372 24.97 12.66 -4.97
N ASP A 373 25.53 12.82 -3.77
CA ASP A 373 25.10 13.85 -2.81
C ASP A 373 25.23 15.30 -3.31
N THR A 374 26.00 15.50 -4.38
CA THR A 374 26.17 16.80 -5.04
C THR A 374 25.01 17.19 -5.95
N VAL A 375 24.05 16.30 -6.18
CA VAL A 375 22.95 16.50 -7.13
C VAL A 375 21.62 16.64 -6.40
N ASP A 376 20.87 17.67 -6.73
CA ASP A 376 19.50 17.83 -6.27
C ASP A 376 18.55 16.88 -7.05
N ALA A 377 18.08 15.84 -6.36
CA ALA A 377 17.13 14.89 -6.94
C ALA A 377 15.81 15.57 -7.35
N THR A 378 15.41 16.66 -6.68
CA THR A 378 14.20 17.41 -7.02
C THR A 378 14.30 17.99 -8.43
N GLU A 379 15.47 18.57 -8.74
CA GLU A 379 15.72 19.13 -10.07
C GLU A 379 15.83 18.04 -11.14
N PHE A 380 16.48 16.91 -10.85
CA PHE A 380 16.52 15.76 -11.76
C PHE A 380 15.11 15.26 -12.08
N ILE A 381 14.26 15.08 -11.07
CA ILE A 381 12.89 14.59 -11.22
C ILE A 381 12.01 15.61 -11.96
N ARG A 382 12.17 16.91 -11.69
CA ARG A 382 11.45 17.97 -12.41
C ARG A 382 11.76 17.92 -13.89
N LYS A 383 13.06 17.86 -14.26
CA LYS A 383 13.49 17.76 -15.66
C LYS A 383 13.07 16.45 -16.34
N ALA A 384 13.04 15.32 -15.61
CA ALA A 384 12.52 14.06 -16.12
C ALA A 384 11.02 14.19 -16.44
N THR A 385 10.24 14.84 -15.56
CA THR A 385 8.81 15.09 -15.78
C THR A 385 8.56 15.98 -17.00
N GLU A 386 9.38 17.00 -17.23
CA GLU A 386 9.33 17.84 -18.44
C GLU A 386 9.59 17.05 -19.72
N ARG A 387 10.27 15.90 -19.62
CA ARG A 387 10.52 14.96 -20.72
C ARG A 387 9.53 13.79 -20.74
N ASN A 388 8.37 13.96 -20.11
CA ASN A 388 7.31 12.97 -20.03
C ASN A 388 7.70 11.66 -19.31
N VAL A 389 8.75 11.65 -18.46
CA VAL A 389 9.11 10.50 -17.62
C VAL A 389 8.85 10.84 -16.15
N ARG A 390 7.98 10.07 -15.50
CA ARG A 390 7.58 10.28 -14.12
C ARG A 390 8.19 9.24 -13.20
N VAL A 391 8.87 9.70 -12.16
CA VAL A 391 9.43 8.91 -11.06
C VAL A 391 8.95 9.50 -9.72
N VAL A 392 9.10 8.76 -8.63
CA VAL A 392 8.71 9.27 -7.31
C VAL A 392 9.95 9.76 -6.55
N PRO A 393 9.98 11.02 -6.07
CA PRO A 393 11.08 11.52 -5.27
C PRO A 393 11.24 10.76 -3.97
N GLY A 394 12.48 10.50 -3.57
CA GLY A 394 12.80 9.80 -2.32
C GLY A 394 12.29 10.52 -1.08
N SER A 395 12.28 11.86 -1.11
CA SER A 395 11.74 12.68 -0.01
C SER A 395 10.27 12.38 0.34
N ALA A 396 9.49 11.80 -0.59
CA ALA A 396 8.12 11.38 -0.33
C ALA A 396 8.00 10.22 0.68
N PHE A 397 9.09 9.49 0.89
CA PHE A 397 9.14 8.31 1.75
C PHE A 397 9.89 8.54 3.07
N ASN A 398 10.38 9.76 3.31
CA ASN A 398 11.09 10.09 4.53
C ASN A 398 10.14 10.19 5.74
N CYS A 399 10.60 9.66 6.86
CA CYS A 399 9.93 9.82 8.15
C CYS A 399 9.86 11.29 8.57
N ASP A 400 10.88 12.08 8.30
CA ASP A 400 10.85 13.53 8.48
C ASP A 400 10.26 14.21 7.23
N THR A 401 9.13 14.89 7.43
CA THR A 401 8.42 15.58 6.35
C THR A 401 9.17 16.85 5.94
N GLY A 402 9.75 16.82 4.75
CA GLY A 402 10.51 17.95 4.20
C GLY A 402 12.02 17.74 4.24
N ALA A 403 12.51 16.65 4.83
CA ALA A 403 13.91 16.28 4.69
C ALA A 403 14.26 16.05 3.20
N PRO A 404 15.40 16.57 2.72
CA PRO A 404 15.84 16.34 1.35
C PRO A 404 16.16 14.86 1.12
N SER A 405 16.18 14.46 -0.13
CA SER A 405 16.63 13.14 -0.55
C SER A 405 17.32 13.24 -1.90
N ASN A 406 18.43 12.54 -2.07
CA ASN A 406 19.11 12.38 -3.34
C ASN A 406 18.64 11.15 -4.13
N SER A 407 17.52 10.56 -3.72
CA SER A 407 17.06 9.29 -4.26
C SER A 407 15.68 9.39 -4.93
N PHE A 408 15.32 8.36 -5.69
CA PHE A 408 14.03 8.24 -6.37
C PHE A 408 13.62 6.77 -6.52
N ARG A 409 12.31 6.53 -6.58
CA ARG A 409 11.75 5.20 -6.80
C ARG A 409 11.31 5.00 -8.23
N LEU A 410 11.66 3.85 -8.81
CA LEU A 410 11.17 3.32 -10.07
C LEU A 410 10.27 2.11 -9.82
N ASN A 411 9.14 2.04 -10.51
CA ASN A 411 8.28 0.86 -10.60
C ASN A 411 8.50 0.18 -11.95
N TYR A 412 8.75 -1.12 -11.94
CA TYR A 412 8.92 -1.91 -13.17
C TYR A 412 7.70 -2.75 -13.56
N SER A 413 6.72 -2.90 -12.65
CA SER A 413 5.58 -3.80 -12.91
C SER A 413 4.60 -3.28 -13.96
N THR A 414 4.35 -1.97 -13.99
CA THR A 414 3.27 -1.38 -14.81
C THR A 414 3.69 -1.03 -16.23
N PRO A 415 4.91 -0.46 -16.51
CA PRO A 415 5.28 -0.01 -17.85
C PRO A 415 5.47 -1.20 -18.81
N SER A 416 5.22 -0.98 -20.11
CA SER A 416 5.60 -1.93 -21.15
C SER A 416 7.11 -1.99 -21.32
N ASP A 417 7.60 -3.04 -21.98
CA ASP A 417 9.04 -3.18 -22.29
C ASP A 417 9.57 -1.98 -23.08
N GLU A 418 8.81 -1.49 -24.06
CA GLU A 418 9.16 -0.30 -24.85
C GLU A 418 9.23 0.96 -23.96
N GLN A 419 8.28 1.11 -23.02
CA GLN A 419 8.29 2.21 -22.06
C GLN A 419 9.47 2.13 -21.10
N ILE A 420 9.87 0.94 -20.66
CA ILE A 420 11.08 0.74 -19.85
C ILE A 420 12.32 1.21 -20.61
N VAL A 421 12.53 0.68 -21.82
CA VAL A 421 13.70 1.03 -22.65
C VAL A 421 13.75 2.52 -22.94
N THR A 422 12.64 3.10 -23.35
CA THR A 422 12.58 4.53 -23.73
C THR A 422 12.73 5.44 -22.52
N GLY A 423 12.01 5.16 -21.44
CA GLY A 423 12.03 5.99 -20.23
C GLY A 423 13.40 5.99 -19.54
N ILE A 424 14.05 4.82 -19.43
CA ILE A 424 15.40 4.75 -18.85
C ILE A 424 16.44 5.44 -19.73
N ARG A 425 16.32 5.36 -21.07
CA ARG A 425 17.17 6.13 -21.97
C ARG A 425 17.06 7.64 -21.73
N VAL A 426 15.85 8.15 -21.56
CA VAL A 426 15.60 9.57 -21.26
C VAL A 426 16.26 9.96 -19.93
N LEU A 427 16.11 9.13 -18.89
CA LEU A 427 16.78 9.38 -17.60
C LEU A 427 18.31 9.38 -17.72
N GLY A 428 18.87 8.46 -18.52
CA GLY A 428 20.31 8.40 -18.77
C GLY A 428 20.84 9.61 -19.52
N GLN A 429 20.12 10.10 -20.54
CA GLN A 429 20.46 11.34 -21.23
C GLN A 429 20.45 12.53 -20.28
N LEU A 430 19.41 12.66 -19.49
CA LEU A 430 19.29 13.71 -18.49
C LEU A 430 20.42 13.68 -17.47
N ALA A 431 20.78 12.49 -16.97
CA ALA A 431 21.88 12.33 -16.04
C ALA A 431 23.22 12.87 -16.63
N ARG A 432 23.54 12.50 -17.87
CA ARG A 432 24.75 13.00 -18.60
C ARG A 432 24.71 14.52 -18.76
N GLU A 433 23.56 15.10 -19.13
CA GLU A 433 23.42 16.56 -19.28
C GLU A 433 23.57 17.32 -17.95
N MET A 434 23.28 16.68 -16.83
CA MET A 434 23.48 17.23 -15.49
C MET A 434 24.90 16.98 -14.96
N GLY A 435 25.79 16.34 -15.74
CA GLY A 435 27.18 16.11 -15.39
C GLY A 435 27.39 14.96 -14.39
N LEU A 436 26.47 14.01 -14.32
CA LEU A 436 26.54 12.81 -13.49
C LEU A 436 27.46 11.73 -14.05
#